data_4dab0d5b4e13aef52d4135317862146a
#
_entry.id   4dab0d5b4e13aef52d4135317862146a
#
_cell.length_a   1.000
_cell.length_b   1.000
_cell.length_c   1.000
_cell.angle_alpha   90.00
_cell.angle_beta   90.00
_cell.angle_gamma   90.00
#
_symmetry.space_group_name_H-M   'P 1'
#
loop_
_entity.id
_entity.type
_entity.pdbx_description
1 polymer ?
#
loop_
_entity_poly.entity_id
_entity_poly.type
_entity_poly.pdbx_seq_one_letter_code
_entity_poly.pdbx_strand_id
1 'polypeptide(L)'
;VKEVPVAVAVTAVYKNGYSFESLKSDMQSTIDGYFIELSADWSNEDNLVVRKSQIESRLLLINGILDITDVKLNGESENVTLDEDAIPVRGDVSG
;
A
#
# COMPACT_ATOMS: atom_id res chain seq x y z
N VAL A 1 8.55 18.51 -6.35
CA VAL A 1 7.91 17.20 -6.48
C VAL A 1 6.50 17.25 -5.93
N LYS A 2 5.58 16.59 -6.60
CA LYS A 2 4.16 16.60 -6.24
C LYS A 2 3.84 15.35 -5.43
N GLU A 3 3.22 15.53 -4.27
CA GLU A 3 2.79 14.42 -3.44
C GLU A 3 1.36 14.00 -3.81
N VAL A 4 1.18 12.71 -4.08
CA VAL A 4 -0.12 12.16 -4.47
C VAL A 4 -0.57 11.17 -3.40
N PRO A 5 -1.63 11.48 -2.65
CA PRO A 5 -2.12 10.53 -1.65
C PRO A 5 -2.76 9.31 -2.33
N VAL A 6 -2.39 8.14 -1.84
CA VAL A 6 -2.92 6.87 -2.33
C VAL A 6 -3.63 6.17 -1.18
N ALA A 7 -4.94 6.11 -1.26
CA ALA A 7 -5.74 5.39 -0.26
C ALA A 7 -5.69 3.90 -0.56
N VAL A 8 -5.54 3.10 0.48
CA VAL A 8 -5.41 1.64 0.36
C VAL A 8 -6.55 0.99 1.13
N ALA A 9 -7.37 0.22 0.43
CA ALA A 9 -8.42 -0.58 1.05
C ALA A 9 -8.01 -2.05 0.93
N VAL A 10 -7.96 -2.74 2.07
CA VAL A 10 -7.48 -4.11 2.14
C VAL A 10 -8.60 -5.01 2.64
N THR A 11 -8.90 -6.07 1.91
CA THR A 11 -9.78 -7.13 2.38
C THR A 11 -8.92 -8.33 2.71
N ALA A 12 -8.76 -8.63 3.99
CA ALA A 12 -7.84 -9.66 4.45
C ALA A 12 -8.52 -10.63 5.39
N VAL A 13 -7.96 -11.83 5.44
CA VAL A 13 -8.35 -12.85 6.42
C VAL A 13 -7.30 -12.81 7.53
N TYR A 14 -7.74 -12.61 8.76
CA TYR A 14 -6.86 -12.50 9.90
C TYR A 14 -6.77 -13.81 10.66
N LYS A 15 -5.64 -14.03 11.29
CA LYS A 15 -5.46 -15.16 12.18
C LYS A 15 -6.33 -14.97 13.43
N ASN A 16 -6.60 -16.07 14.12
CA ASN A 16 -7.40 -16.05 15.33
C ASN A 16 -6.78 -15.10 16.38
N GLY A 17 -7.58 -14.20 16.91
CA GLY A 17 -7.11 -13.20 17.86
C GLY A 17 -6.60 -11.90 17.25
N TYR A 18 -6.59 -11.78 15.93
CA TYR A 18 -6.16 -10.58 15.24
C TYR A 18 -7.33 -9.94 14.48
N SER A 19 -7.25 -8.64 14.30
CA SER A 19 -8.28 -7.90 13.56
C SER A 19 -7.61 -6.77 12.78
N PHE A 20 -8.36 -6.14 11.89
CA PHE A 20 -7.86 -4.99 11.16
C PHE A 20 -7.37 -3.89 12.10
N GLU A 21 -8.13 -3.58 13.14
CA GLU A 21 -7.76 -2.53 14.08
C GLU A 21 -6.45 -2.83 14.81
N SER A 22 -6.22 -4.09 15.17
CA SER A 22 -4.98 -4.46 15.85
C SER A 22 -3.76 -4.42 14.92
N LEU A 23 -3.96 -4.59 13.62
CA LEU A 23 -2.87 -4.63 12.64
C LEU A 23 -2.76 -3.38 11.80
N LYS A 24 -3.68 -2.44 11.95
CA LYS A 24 -3.72 -1.22 11.14
C LYS A 24 -2.39 -0.46 11.17
N SER A 25 -1.81 -0.30 12.34
CA SER A 25 -0.54 0.40 12.51
C SER A 25 0.59 -0.31 11.74
N ASP A 26 0.63 -1.63 11.80
CA ASP A 26 1.63 -2.43 11.06
C ASP A 26 1.41 -2.31 9.54
N MET A 27 0.16 -2.33 9.10
CA MET A 27 -0.18 -2.13 7.70
C MET A 27 0.26 -0.76 7.21
N GLN A 28 -0.01 0.28 8.01
CA GLN A 28 0.40 1.64 7.67
C GLN A 28 1.91 1.76 7.52
N SER A 29 2.65 1.19 8.46
CA SER A 29 4.12 1.21 8.42
C SER A 29 4.65 0.47 7.19
N THR A 30 4.05 -0.65 6.86
CA THR A 30 4.44 -1.46 5.71
C THR A 30 4.22 -0.70 4.40
N ILE A 31 3.08 -0.05 4.27
CA ILE A 31 2.76 0.74 3.07
C ILE A 31 3.67 1.96 2.98
N ASP A 32 3.91 2.64 4.10
CA ASP A 32 4.84 3.77 4.12
C ASP A 32 6.23 3.36 3.66
N GLY A 33 6.72 2.20 4.11
CA GLY A 33 8.00 1.68 3.69
C GLY A 33 8.09 1.46 2.18
N TYR A 34 7.03 0.90 1.60
CA TYR A 34 6.97 0.70 0.16
C TYR A 34 6.99 2.03 -0.59
N PHE A 35 6.21 3.00 -0.14
CA PHE A 35 6.16 4.31 -0.78
C PHE A 35 7.48 5.07 -0.67
N ILE A 36 8.18 4.92 0.45
CA ILE A 36 9.52 5.49 0.63
C ILE A 36 10.49 4.90 -0.38
N GLU A 37 10.44 3.58 -0.59
CA GLU A 37 11.28 2.92 -1.59
C GLU A 37 11.00 3.42 -3.00
N LEU A 38 9.74 3.58 -3.36
CA LEU A 38 9.36 4.13 -4.66
C LEU A 38 9.87 5.55 -4.81
N SER A 39 9.73 6.37 -3.78
CA SER A 39 10.17 7.76 -3.81
C SER A 39 11.69 7.89 -3.92
N ALA A 40 12.42 6.93 -3.37
CA ALA A 40 13.88 6.93 -3.45
C ALA A 40 14.37 6.75 -4.90
N ASP A 41 13.60 6.08 -5.72
CA ASP A 41 13.93 5.86 -7.14
C ASP A 41 13.31 6.91 -8.07
N TRP A 42 12.67 7.91 -7.50
CA TRP A 42 11.94 8.92 -8.27
C TRP A 42 12.76 9.56 -9.39
N SER A 43 14.00 9.88 -9.13
CA SER A 43 14.85 10.56 -10.12
C SER A 43 15.30 9.65 -11.27
N ASN A 44 15.16 8.34 -11.12
CA ASN A 44 15.55 7.35 -12.11
C ASN A 44 14.37 6.82 -12.92
N GLU A 45 13.16 7.25 -12.60
CA GLU A 45 11.93 6.77 -13.21
C GLU A 45 11.16 7.94 -13.82
N ASP A 46 10.61 7.73 -15.01
CA ASP A 46 9.77 8.75 -15.63
C ASP A 46 8.43 8.86 -14.90
N ASN A 47 7.83 7.71 -14.62
CA ASN A 47 6.58 7.64 -13.87
C ASN A 47 6.69 6.53 -12.84
N LEU A 48 6.35 6.83 -11.59
CA LEU A 48 6.28 5.80 -10.57
C LEU A 48 4.94 5.08 -10.67
N VAL A 49 4.95 3.78 -10.46
CA VAL A 49 3.75 2.96 -10.45
C VAL A 49 3.60 2.33 -9.07
N VAL A 50 2.49 2.62 -8.41
CA VAL A 50 2.14 1.94 -7.16
C VAL A 50 1.49 0.62 -7.54
N ARG A 51 2.18 -0.47 -7.28
CA ARG A 51 1.74 -1.80 -7.68
C ARG A 51 0.97 -2.49 -6.57
N LYS A 52 -0.25 -2.85 -6.89
CA LYS A 52 -1.14 -3.56 -5.99
C LYS A 52 -0.51 -4.85 -5.47
N SER A 53 0.11 -5.63 -6.35
CA SER A 53 0.73 -6.90 -5.99
C SER A 53 1.88 -6.73 -5.01
N GLN A 54 2.63 -5.64 -5.10
CA GLN A 54 3.71 -5.37 -4.16
C GLN A 54 3.16 -5.06 -2.76
N ILE A 55 2.07 -4.34 -2.69
CA ILE A 55 1.41 -4.05 -1.42
C ILE A 55 0.88 -5.35 -0.81
N GLU A 56 0.21 -6.17 -1.59
CA GLU A 56 -0.30 -7.47 -1.12
C GLU A 56 0.82 -8.35 -0.57
N SER A 57 1.91 -8.46 -1.31
CA SER A 57 3.05 -9.28 -0.93
C SER A 57 3.66 -8.81 0.40
N ARG A 58 3.80 -7.51 0.58
CA ARG A 58 4.36 -6.95 1.82
C ARG A 58 3.42 -7.12 3.00
N LEU A 59 2.13 -6.94 2.78
CA LEU A 59 1.14 -7.10 3.84
C LEU A 59 1.05 -8.55 4.31
N LEU A 60 1.24 -9.50 3.41
CA LEU A 60 1.24 -10.92 3.78
C LEU A 60 2.37 -11.30 4.73
N LEU A 61 3.42 -10.48 4.82
CA LEU A 61 4.52 -10.71 5.75
C LEU A 61 4.18 -10.27 7.17
N ILE A 62 3.09 -9.55 7.37
CA ILE A 62 2.68 -9.10 8.69
C ILE A 62 2.17 -10.30 9.48
N ASN A 63 2.68 -10.45 10.70
CA ASN A 63 2.21 -11.50 11.59
C ASN A 63 0.78 -11.20 12.02
N GLY A 64 -0.12 -12.15 11.79
CA GLY A 64 -1.54 -11.98 12.09
C GLY A 64 -2.43 -11.92 10.86
N ILE A 65 -1.85 -11.72 9.67
CA ILE A 65 -2.59 -11.81 8.42
C ILE A 65 -2.40 -13.21 7.86
N LEU A 66 -3.52 -13.89 7.64
CA LEU A 66 -3.51 -15.24 7.07
C LEU A 66 -3.51 -15.19 5.56
N ASP A 67 -4.35 -14.32 4.98
CA ASP A 67 -4.49 -14.18 3.54
C ASP A 67 -5.02 -12.80 3.20
N ILE A 68 -4.80 -12.36 1.98
CA ILE A 68 -5.37 -11.11 1.46
C ILE A 68 -6.19 -11.48 0.23
N THR A 69 -7.48 -11.15 0.27
CA THR A 69 -8.39 -11.49 -0.82
C THR A 69 -8.48 -10.38 -1.85
N ASP A 70 -8.29 -9.14 -1.44
CA ASP A 70 -8.34 -8.00 -2.35
C ASP A 70 -7.63 -6.79 -1.76
N VAL A 71 -7.06 -5.98 -2.64
CA VAL A 71 -6.50 -4.68 -2.28
C VAL A 71 -6.96 -3.69 -3.35
N LYS A 72 -7.45 -2.54 -2.91
CA LYS A 72 -7.87 -1.47 -3.82
C LYS A 72 -7.05 -0.23 -3.54
N LEU A 73 -6.64 0.43 -4.60
CA LEU A 73 -5.89 1.68 -4.54
C LEU A 73 -6.80 2.79 -5.05
N ASN A 74 -7.08 3.77 -4.19
CA ASN A 74 -8.03 4.86 -4.48
C ASN A 74 -9.40 4.35 -4.92
N GLY A 75 -9.82 3.23 -4.35
CA GLY A 75 -11.12 2.61 -4.66
C GLY A 75 -11.14 1.77 -5.93
N GLU A 76 -10.00 1.59 -6.58
CA GLU A 76 -9.89 0.82 -7.82
C GLU A 76 -9.02 -0.41 -7.62
N SER A 77 -9.33 -1.47 -8.35
CA SER A 77 -8.57 -2.73 -8.27
C SER A 77 -7.38 -2.77 -9.23
N GLU A 78 -6.85 -1.61 -9.56
CA GLU A 78 -5.75 -1.47 -10.52
C GLU A 78 -4.55 -0.77 -9.91
N ASN A 79 -3.38 -0.95 -10.53
CA ASN A 79 -2.18 -0.22 -10.15
C ASN A 79 -2.39 1.27 -10.40
N VAL A 80 -1.75 2.09 -9.57
CA VAL A 80 -1.80 3.55 -9.72
C VAL A 80 -0.51 4.02 -10.39
N THR A 81 -0.64 4.61 -11.58
CA THR A 81 0.48 5.22 -12.28
C THR A 81 0.48 6.71 -11.95
N LEU A 82 1.59 7.19 -11.42
CA LEU A 82 1.75 8.58 -11.02
C LEU A 82 2.28 9.43 -12.17
N ASP A 83 2.00 10.73 -12.09
CA ASP A 83 2.53 11.68 -13.07
C ASP A 83 4.05 11.79 -12.96
N GLU A 84 4.67 12.34 -14.00
CA GLU A 84 6.11 12.41 -14.14
C GLU A 84 6.84 13.08 -12.95
N ASP A 85 6.24 14.00 -12.28
CA ASP A 85 6.87 14.73 -11.17
C ASP A 85 6.17 14.44 -9.84
N ALA A 86 5.66 13.22 -9.68
CA ALA A 86 4.88 12.86 -8.51
C ALA A 86 5.48 11.71 -7.74
N ILE A 87 5.32 11.75 -6.42
CA ILE A 87 5.66 10.63 -5.53
C ILE A 87 4.41 10.22 -4.75
N PRO A 88 4.29 8.94 -4.38
CA PRO A 88 3.16 8.49 -3.60
C PRO A 88 3.34 8.84 -2.13
N VAL A 89 2.27 9.25 -1.48
CA VAL A 89 2.22 9.33 -0.02
C VAL A 89 1.03 8.51 0.46
N ARG A 90 1.11 7.97 1.65
CA ARG A 90 0.04 7.15 2.17
C ARG A 90 -1.20 7.99 2.44
N GLY A 91 -2.32 7.61 1.84
CA GLY A 91 -3.63 8.12 2.20
C GLY A 91 -4.24 7.29 3.32
N ASP A 92 -5.56 7.16 3.34
CA ASP A 92 -6.24 6.34 4.33
C ASP A 92 -6.01 4.86 4.08
N VAL A 93 -5.89 4.10 5.16
CA VAL A 93 -5.85 2.64 5.11
C VAL A 93 -7.13 2.13 5.76
N SER A 94 -7.89 1.34 5.03
CA SER A 94 -9.13 0.76 5.51
C SER A 94 -9.17 -0.74 5.26
N GLY A 95 -10.01 -1.44 6.03
CA GLY A 95 -10.14 -2.87 5.92
C GLY A 95 -11.56 -3.38 6.08
#